data_ad2cb155ada3ee97016085942763acb7
#
_entry.id   ad2cb155ada3ee97016085942763acb7
#
_cell.length_a   1.000
_cell.length_b   1.000
_cell.length_c   1.000
_cell.angle_alpha   90.00
_cell.angle_beta   90.00
_cell.angle_gamma   90.00
#
_symmetry.space_group_name_H-M   'P 1'
#
loop_
_entity.id
_entity.type
_entity.pdbx_description
1 polymer ?
#
loop_
_entity_poly.entity_id
_entity_poly.type
_entity_poly.pdbx_seq_one_letter_code
_entity_poly.pdbx_strand_id
1 'polypeptide(L)'
;MKKKLVVALISAAMVTSMLGACGSNNASSSSASSTATSSVSASSASEEDTTAASSSVSASSASEEVSADADQEAADKVADLIDAIYVQERNDNTDEQCKEAKEAWDALTDAQKELVEGENADPDYFGRDTGDASKDDPLNGDEIGENELLVVSFGTSFNDSRAEDIGGVEKALQAAYPDWSVRRAFTAQIIINHVQARDDEKIDNVDQALERAVSNGVKNLIIQPTHLMHGAEYDELKEAVDGYKDKFESVTIAEPLLGEVGSDATVINEDKQAVAEAITAEAVKDAGFDSLD
;
A
#
# COMPACT_ATOMS: atom_id res chain seq x y z
N MET A 1 -6.60 -30.04 13.35
CA MET A 1 -6.96 -30.14 11.91
C MET A 1 -7.40 -28.81 11.30
N LYS A 2 -8.29 -28.00 11.94
CA LYS A 2 -8.75 -26.71 11.38
C LYS A 2 -7.65 -25.66 11.20
N LYS A 3 -6.68 -25.56 12.13
CA LYS A 3 -5.54 -24.61 12.04
C LYS A 3 -4.62 -24.91 10.85
N LYS A 4 -4.34 -26.17 10.55
CA LYS A 4 -3.47 -26.57 9.42
C LYS A 4 -4.13 -26.30 8.04
N LEU A 5 -5.45 -26.34 7.97
CA LEU A 5 -6.17 -26.07 6.72
C LEU A 5 -6.13 -24.56 6.34
N VAL A 6 -6.18 -23.68 7.34
CA VAL A 6 -6.12 -22.23 7.12
C VAL A 6 -4.76 -21.81 6.56
N VAL A 7 -3.66 -22.33 7.14
CA VAL A 7 -2.30 -22.04 6.65
C VAL A 7 -2.13 -22.48 5.20
N ALA A 8 -2.63 -23.67 4.85
CA ALA A 8 -2.54 -24.17 3.48
C ALA A 8 -3.35 -23.32 2.47
N LEU A 9 -4.53 -22.83 2.88
CA LEU A 9 -5.37 -21.99 2.02
C LEU A 9 -4.78 -20.60 1.81
N ILE A 10 -4.22 -19.99 2.86
CA ILE A 10 -3.55 -18.70 2.77
C ILE A 10 -2.31 -18.81 1.89
N SER A 11 -1.53 -19.89 2.05
CA SER A 11 -0.36 -20.15 1.22
C SER A 11 -0.72 -20.24 -0.26
N ALA A 12 -1.80 -20.97 -0.59
CA ALA A 12 -2.24 -21.12 -1.97
C ALA A 12 -2.73 -19.79 -2.58
N ALA A 13 -3.49 -18.99 -1.80
CA ALA A 13 -3.99 -17.69 -2.28
C ALA A 13 -2.87 -16.67 -2.50
N MET A 14 -1.90 -16.58 -1.57
CA MET A 14 -0.77 -15.66 -1.71
C MET A 14 0.14 -15.99 -2.90
N VAL A 15 0.30 -17.26 -3.22
CA VAL A 15 1.17 -17.67 -4.33
C VAL A 15 0.54 -17.37 -5.68
N THR A 16 -0.77 -17.58 -5.81
CA THR A 16 -1.47 -17.32 -7.07
C THR A 16 -1.40 -15.85 -7.47
N SER A 17 -1.42 -14.95 -6.48
CA SER A 17 -1.39 -13.51 -6.71
C SER A 17 0.03 -12.96 -6.96
N MET A 18 1.06 -13.50 -6.31
CA MET A 18 2.45 -13.07 -6.53
C MET A 18 2.96 -13.38 -7.94
N LEU A 19 2.49 -14.44 -8.57
CA LEU A 19 2.92 -14.84 -9.91
C LEU A 19 2.20 -14.07 -11.02
N GLY A 20 1.02 -13.52 -10.77
CA GLY A 20 0.30 -12.65 -11.71
C GLY A 20 0.94 -11.28 -11.90
N ALA A 21 1.65 -10.78 -10.89
CA ALA A 21 2.33 -9.47 -10.94
C ALA A 21 3.65 -9.46 -11.73
N CYS A 22 4.24 -10.62 -12.04
CA CYS A 22 5.50 -10.71 -12.81
C CYS A 22 5.31 -10.76 -14.32
N GLY A 23 4.10 -10.69 -14.85
CA GLY A 23 3.75 -10.93 -16.25
C GLY A 23 3.68 -9.72 -17.19
N SER A 24 4.07 -8.53 -16.81
CA SER A 24 3.95 -7.37 -17.72
C SER A 24 5.08 -6.36 -17.58
N ASN A 25 6.26 -6.71 -18.08
CA ASN A 25 7.19 -5.69 -18.56
C ASN A 25 8.18 -6.29 -19.55
N ASN A 26 7.77 -6.33 -20.80
CA ASN A 26 8.65 -6.52 -21.92
C ASN A 26 8.86 -5.18 -22.63
N ALA A 27 9.86 -4.45 -22.23
CA ALA A 27 10.39 -3.32 -23.00
C ALA A 27 11.88 -3.52 -23.21
N SER A 28 12.19 -3.71 -24.46
CA SER A 28 13.52 -3.90 -25.02
C SER A 28 14.48 -2.78 -24.66
N SER A 29 15.60 -3.13 -24.05
CA SER A 29 16.76 -2.26 -23.96
C SER A 29 17.81 -2.72 -24.97
N SER A 30 18.07 -1.90 -25.96
CA SER A 30 19.30 -2.00 -26.76
C SER A 30 20.34 -1.03 -26.18
N SER A 31 21.39 -1.61 -25.66
CA SER A 31 22.61 -0.95 -25.26
C SER A 31 23.42 -0.50 -26.48
N ALA A 32 23.93 0.74 -26.45
CA ALA A 32 25.16 1.08 -27.16
C ALA A 32 25.91 2.17 -26.39
N SER A 33 27.06 1.76 -25.88
CA SER A 33 28.13 2.59 -25.37
C SER A 33 28.91 3.17 -26.55
N SER A 34 29.31 4.45 -26.50
CA SER A 34 30.62 4.88 -26.98
C SER A 34 30.99 6.29 -26.52
N THR A 35 32.14 6.32 -26.02
CA THR A 35 33.06 7.31 -25.49
C THR A 35 33.46 8.42 -26.50
N ALA A 36 33.73 9.60 -25.92
CA ALA A 36 34.86 10.54 -26.12
C ALA A 36 34.89 11.41 -27.40
N THR A 37 35.13 12.65 -27.36
CA THR A 37 36.32 13.44 -27.08
C THR A 37 36.17 14.87 -27.63
N SER A 38 36.68 15.77 -26.89
CA SER A 38 37.04 17.16 -27.15
C SER A 38 37.45 17.56 -28.56
N SER A 39 37.14 18.78 -28.97
CA SER A 39 38.18 19.72 -29.41
C SER A 39 37.66 21.15 -29.55
N VAL A 40 38.46 22.04 -29.05
CA VAL A 40 38.46 23.48 -29.06
C VAL A 40 38.80 24.01 -30.46
N SER A 41 38.21 25.10 -30.91
CA SER A 41 38.99 26.15 -31.57
C SER A 41 38.21 27.45 -31.74
N ALA A 42 38.87 28.50 -31.37
CA ALA A 42 38.52 29.89 -31.46
C ALA A 42 38.79 30.47 -32.84
N SER A 43 38.15 31.62 -33.11
CA SER A 43 38.69 32.81 -33.76
C SER A 43 37.56 33.58 -34.46
N SER A 44 37.29 34.71 -34.18
CA SER A 44 37.76 36.10 -34.12
C SER A 44 36.92 37.00 -35.02
N ALA A 45 36.36 38.03 -34.37
CA ALA A 45 36.23 39.43 -34.71
C ALA A 45 35.64 39.91 -36.05
N SER A 46 34.62 40.73 -35.96
CA SER A 46 34.75 42.20 -36.21
C SER A 46 33.42 42.93 -35.93
N GLU A 47 33.65 44.18 -35.51
CA GLU A 47 32.72 45.19 -35.08
C GLU A 47 31.83 45.71 -36.22
N GLU A 48 30.63 46.19 -35.89
CA GLU A 48 30.15 47.56 -35.92
C GLU A 48 28.64 47.67 -35.67
N ASP A 49 28.34 48.35 -34.59
CA ASP A 49 27.46 49.51 -34.36
C ASP A 49 26.08 49.54 -35.05
N THR A 50 25.03 49.57 -34.21
CA THR A 50 24.06 50.66 -34.06
C THR A 50 22.99 50.38 -33.01
N THR A 51 22.95 51.30 -32.07
CA THR A 51 21.97 51.75 -31.10
C THR A 51 20.49 51.38 -31.34
N ALA A 52 19.87 51.14 -30.17
CA ALA A 52 18.47 51.36 -29.76
C ALA A 52 17.52 50.18 -29.82
N ALA A 53 17.30 49.58 -28.64
CA ALA A 53 16.02 49.39 -28.00
C ALA A 53 16.17 48.51 -26.72
N SER A 54 16.55 49.21 -25.66
CA SER A 54 16.45 48.62 -24.31
C SER A 54 15.13 49.10 -23.70
N SER A 55 14.15 48.23 -23.55
CA SER A 55 13.08 48.36 -22.55
C SER A 55 11.91 47.35 -22.67
N SER A 56 12.18 46.08 -22.97
CA SER A 56 11.09 45.07 -22.90
C SER A 56 11.47 43.72 -22.28
N VAL A 57 12.69 43.62 -21.74
CA VAL A 57 13.16 42.32 -21.17
C VAL A 57 12.95 42.21 -19.66
N SER A 58 12.81 43.36 -18.94
CA SER A 58 12.68 43.34 -17.47
C SER A 58 11.26 43.04 -16.94
N ALA A 59 10.23 43.16 -17.78
CA ALA A 59 8.85 42.86 -17.33
C ALA A 59 8.46 41.41 -17.50
N SER A 60 9.09 40.70 -18.45
CA SER A 60 8.82 39.29 -18.69
C SER A 60 9.48 38.38 -17.64
N SER A 61 10.75 38.68 -17.29
CA SER A 61 11.46 37.89 -16.27
C SER A 61 10.85 38.03 -14.86
N ALA A 62 10.40 39.25 -14.50
CA ALA A 62 9.78 39.48 -13.20
C ALA A 62 8.39 38.80 -13.06
N SER A 63 7.64 38.66 -14.16
CA SER A 63 6.35 37.94 -14.14
C SER A 63 6.51 36.42 -14.14
N GLU A 64 7.57 35.90 -14.76
CA GLU A 64 7.90 34.47 -14.74
C GLU A 64 8.44 34.02 -13.38
N GLU A 65 9.30 34.83 -12.73
CA GLU A 65 9.80 34.56 -11.39
C GLU A 65 8.67 34.59 -10.34
N VAL A 66 7.74 35.54 -10.39
CA VAL A 66 6.61 35.64 -9.46
C VAL A 66 5.62 34.47 -9.68
N SER A 67 5.48 33.96 -10.91
CA SER A 67 4.67 32.78 -11.20
C SER A 67 5.35 31.51 -10.65
N ALA A 68 6.65 31.35 -10.84
CA ALA A 68 7.40 30.21 -10.36
C ALA A 68 7.41 30.11 -8.82
N ASP A 69 7.57 31.24 -8.13
CA ASP A 69 7.50 31.29 -6.67
C ASP A 69 6.10 30.92 -6.14
N ALA A 70 5.04 31.35 -6.82
CA ALA A 70 3.67 31.02 -6.46
C ALA A 70 3.33 29.54 -6.74
N ASP A 71 3.87 28.97 -7.81
CA ASP A 71 3.69 27.55 -8.14
C ASP A 71 4.41 26.66 -7.12
N GLN A 72 5.61 27.04 -6.71
CA GLN A 72 6.34 26.34 -5.66
C GLN A 72 5.62 26.44 -4.31
N GLU A 73 5.12 27.62 -3.91
CA GLU A 73 4.37 27.79 -2.65
C GLU A 73 3.11 26.91 -2.62
N ALA A 74 2.44 26.76 -3.76
CA ALA A 74 1.28 25.88 -3.86
C ALA A 74 1.66 24.40 -3.71
N ALA A 75 2.77 23.98 -4.31
CA ALA A 75 3.30 22.62 -4.20
C ALA A 75 3.80 22.31 -2.78
N ASP A 76 4.53 23.23 -2.15
CA ASP A 76 5.04 23.09 -0.78
C ASP A 76 3.87 22.89 0.22
N LYS A 77 2.80 23.68 0.06
CA LYS A 77 1.61 23.52 0.90
C LYS A 77 0.99 22.13 0.79
N VAL A 78 0.95 21.56 -0.42
CA VAL A 78 0.42 20.21 -0.63
C VAL A 78 1.37 19.16 -0.05
N ALA A 79 2.68 19.36 -0.18
CA ALA A 79 3.68 18.49 0.45
C ALA A 79 3.49 18.44 1.97
N ASP A 80 3.32 19.58 2.64
CA ASP A 80 3.06 19.68 4.07
C ASP A 80 1.76 18.92 4.47
N LEU A 81 0.70 18.99 3.67
CA LEU A 81 -0.56 18.28 3.92
C LEU A 81 -0.40 16.75 3.75
N ILE A 82 0.37 16.32 2.77
CA ILE A 82 0.68 14.89 2.56
C ILE A 82 1.52 14.38 3.72
N ASP A 83 2.58 15.10 4.11
CA ASP A 83 3.43 14.71 5.24
C ASP A 83 2.63 14.63 6.55
N ALA A 84 1.62 15.48 6.73
CA ALA A 84 0.74 15.45 7.90
C ALA A 84 -0.15 14.20 7.99
N ILE A 85 -0.48 13.56 6.87
CA ILE A 85 -1.24 12.28 6.86
C ILE A 85 -0.33 11.05 6.79
N TYR A 86 0.98 11.22 6.61
CA TYR A 86 1.96 10.13 6.62
C TYR A 86 2.37 9.78 8.05
N VAL A 87 1.39 9.32 8.84
CA VAL A 87 1.54 9.04 10.27
C VAL A 87 0.94 7.68 10.63
N GLN A 88 1.48 7.05 11.68
CA GLN A 88 1.02 5.72 12.14
C GLN A 88 -0.14 5.79 13.15
N GLU A 89 -0.49 6.98 13.62
CA GLU A 89 -1.57 7.17 14.59
C GLU A 89 -2.77 7.83 13.93
N ARG A 90 -3.97 7.34 14.27
CA ARG A 90 -5.23 7.96 13.90
C ARG A 90 -5.71 8.87 15.01
N ASN A 91 -6.24 10.03 14.65
CA ASN A 91 -6.88 10.98 15.57
C ASN A 91 -8.22 11.49 15.00
N ASP A 92 -8.92 12.29 15.77
CA ASP A 92 -10.25 12.82 15.40
C ASP A 92 -10.24 13.67 14.11
N ASN A 93 -9.09 14.21 13.72
CA ASN A 93 -8.95 15.07 12.53
C ASN A 93 -8.47 14.30 11.29
N THR A 94 -8.12 13.03 11.41
CA THR A 94 -7.51 12.24 10.32
C THR A 94 -8.37 12.25 9.06
N ASP A 95 -9.70 12.08 9.18
CA ASP A 95 -10.60 12.08 8.02
C ASP A 95 -10.60 13.42 7.29
N GLU A 96 -10.59 14.54 8.02
CA GLU A 96 -10.55 15.87 7.43
C GLU A 96 -9.18 16.16 6.81
N GLN A 97 -8.10 15.74 7.48
CA GLN A 97 -6.73 15.89 6.95
C GLN A 97 -6.56 15.13 5.64
N CYS A 98 -7.04 13.88 5.54
CA CYS A 98 -7.00 13.11 4.30
C CYS A 98 -7.75 13.80 3.17
N LYS A 99 -8.94 14.33 3.46
CA LYS A 99 -9.75 15.07 2.50
C LYS A 99 -9.07 16.37 2.07
N GLU A 100 -8.53 17.15 3.00
CA GLU A 100 -7.84 18.41 2.72
C GLU A 100 -6.61 18.19 1.84
N ALA A 101 -5.80 17.16 2.12
CA ALA A 101 -4.64 16.80 1.32
C ALA A 101 -5.02 16.48 -0.15
N LYS A 102 -6.08 15.69 -0.34
CA LYS A 102 -6.56 15.34 -1.68
C LYS A 102 -7.16 16.53 -2.43
N GLU A 103 -8.00 17.33 -1.77
CA GLU A 103 -8.59 18.53 -2.38
C GLU A 103 -7.51 19.54 -2.79
N ALA A 104 -6.49 19.73 -1.96
CA ALA A 104 -5.36 20.60 -2.28
C ALA A 104 -4.53 20.05 -3.46
N TRP A 105 -4.27 18.74 -3.50
CA TRP A 105 -3.61 18.08 -4.62
C TRP A 105 -4.40 18.23 -5.93
N ASP A 106 -5.71 18.02 -5.90
CA ASP A 106 -6.56 18.11 -7.09
C ASP A 106 -6.68 19.54 -7.62
N ALA A 107 -6.43 20.53 -6.78
CA ALA A 107 -6.39 21.94 -7.18
C ALA A 107 -5.09 22.33 -7.90
N LEU A 108 -4.02 21.54 -7.79
CA LEU A 108 -2.76 21.79 -8.49
C LEU A 108 -2.87 21.50 -9.98
N THR A 109 -2.19 22.31 -10.78
CA THR A 109 -1.90 22.00 -12.18
C THR A 109 -0.89 20.86 -12.28
N ASP A 110 -0.81 20.18 -13.45
CA ASP A 110 0.17 19.12 -13.65
C ASP A 110 1.62 19.62 -13.45
N ALA A 111 1.90 20.86 -13.83
CA ALA A 111 3.22 21.46 -13.61
C ALA A 111 3.54 21.71 -12.12
N GLN A 112 2.54 22.07 -11.31
CA GLN A 112 2.70 22.25 -9.87
C GLN A 112 2.84 20.90 -9.15
N LYS A 113 2.16 19.86 -9.62
CA LYS A 113 2.30 18.49 -9.07
C LYS A 113 3.73 17.96 -9.21
N GLU A 114 4.40 18.27 -10.31
CA GLU A 114 5.81 17.90 -10.52
C GLU A 114 6.79 18.63 -9.55
N LEU A 115 6.33 19.68 -8.85
CA LEU A 115 7.10 20.42 -7.86
C LEU A 115 6.87 19.95 -6.43
N VAL A 116 5.91 19.03 -6.21
CA VAL A 116 5.61 18.52 -4.87
C VAL A 116 6.79 17.69 -4.37
N GLU A 117 7.44 18.18 -3.31
CA GLU A 117 8.58 17.51 -2.67
C GLU A 117 8.54 17.78 -1.17
N GLY A 118 8.40 16.74 -0.36
CA GLY A 118 8.32 16.79 1.10
C GLY A 118 9.21 15.73 1.74
N GLU A 119 9.00 15.44 3.01
CA GLU A 119 9.69 14.33 3.69
C GLU A 119 9.21 12.98 3.15
N ASN A 120 7.92 12.85 2.88
CA ASN A 120 7.26 11.66 2.37
C ASN A 120 6.40 11.97 1.13
N ALA A 121 6.17 13.25 0.85
CA ALA A 121 5.44 13.69 -0.32
C ALA A 121 6.34 13.70 -1.56
N ASP A 122 5.80 13.27 -2.69
CA ASP A 122 6.42 13.31 -4.00
C ASP A 122 5.37 13.48 -5.10
N PRO A 123 5.77 13.77 -6.36
CA PRO A 123 4.83 13.96 -7.48
C PRO A 123 3.96 12.74 -7.80
N ASP A 124 4.36 11.56 -7.35
CA ASP A 124 3.65 10.30 -7.58
C ASP A 124 2.90 9.80 -6.33
N TYR A 125 2.89 10.57 -5.22
CA TYR A 125 2.31 10.15 -3.94
C TYR A 125 0.90 9.58 -4.08
N PHE A 126 -0.01 10.25 -4.77
CA PHE A 126 -1.36 9.75 -4.98
C PHE A 126 -1.45 8.70 -6.10
N GLY A 127 -0.33 8.36 -6.72
CA GLY A 127 -0.20 7.28 -7.68
C GLY A 127 -0.85 7.56 -9.02
N ARG A 128 -0.10 7.39 -10.09
CA ARG A 128 -0.63 7.51 -11.48
C ARG A 128 -1.14 6.19 -12.01
N ASP A 129 -0.68 5.06 -11.45
CA ASP A 129 -1.00 3.72 -11.92
C ASP A 129 -1.03 2.73 -10.75
N THR A 130 -2.05 2.84 -9.91
CA THR A 130 -2.26 1.98 -8.75
C THR A 130 -3.37 0.95 -8.95
N GLY A 131 -3.91 0.87 -10.16
CA GLY A 131 -5.02 -0.01 -10.50
C GLY A 131 -6.40 0.63 -10.27
N ASP A 132 -7.42 -0.20 -10.20
CA ASP A 132 -8.83 0.18 -10.13
C ASP A 132 -9.39 -0.07 -8.72
N ALA A 133 -9.54 1.01 -7.94
CA ALA A 133 -10.08 0.96 -6.58
C ALA A 133 -11.47 0.31 -6.50
N SER A 134 -12.30 0.44 -7.54
CA SER A 134 -13.66 -0.12 -7.56
C SER A 134 -13.73 -1.65 -7.56
N LYS A 135 -12.59 -2.33 -7.72
CA LYS A 135 -12.48 -3.80 -7.66
C LYS A 135 -12.28 -4.32 -6.24
N ASP A 136 -11.95 -3.45 -5.32
CA ASP A 136 -11.75 -3.80 -3.92
C ASP A 136 -13.01 -3.55 -3.08
N ASP A 137 -13.08 -4.22 -1.94
CA ASP A 137 -14.13 -4.06 -0.93
C ASP A 137 -13.41 -3.88 0.42
N PRO A 138 -13.63 -2.79 1.16
CA PRO A 138 -12.99 -2.57 2.45
C PRO A 138 -13.40 -3.58 3.52
N LEU A 139 -14.42 -4.41 3.26
CA LEU A 139 -14.93 -5.46 4.13
C LEU A 139 -15.19 -4.97 5.58
N ASN A 140 -15.70 -3.76 5.72
CA ASN A 140 -16.02 -3.13 7.00
C ASN A 140 -17.53 -2.87 7.23
N GLY A 141 -18.39 -3.60 6.52
CA GLY A 141 -19.85 -3.50 6.66
C GLY A 141 -20.36 -3.94 8.03
N ASP A 142 -21.56 -3.52 8.35
CA ASP A 142 -22.28 -3.87 9.58
C ASP A 142 -23.26 -5.05 9.36
N GLU A 143 -23.94 -5.49 10.44
CA GLU A 143 -24.97 -6.56 10.39
C GLU A 143 -24.44 -7.92 9.90
N ILE A 144 -23.28 -8.33 10.39
CA ILE A 144 -22.55 -9.52 9.93
C ILE A 144 -22.86 -10.81 10.68
N GLY A 145 -23.69 -10.78 11.69
CA GLY A 145 -24.01 -11.95 12.53
C GLY A 145 -23.06 -12.13 13.72
N GLU A 146 -23.07 -13.32 14.32
CA GLU A 146 -22.39 -13.58 15.58
C GLU A 146 -20.95 -14.10 15.43
N ASN A 147 -20.56 -14.51 14.22
CA ASN A 147 -19.25 -15.12 13.97
C ASN A 147 -18.47 -14.28 12.95
N GLU A 148 -17.31 -13.79 13.34
CA GLU A 148 -16.44 -12.98 12.49
C GLU A 148 -15.06 -13.59 12.37
N LEU A 149 -14.52 -13.57 11.15
CA LEU A 149 -13.14 -13.88 10.82
C LEU A 149 -12.49 -12.56 10.35
N LEU A 150 -11.75 -11.91 11.23
CA LEU A 150 -11.03 -10.67 10.95
C LEU A 150 -9.68 -10.98 10.34
N VAL A 151 -9.48 -10.62 9.08
CA VAL A 151 -8.19 -10.72 8.39
C VAL A 151 -7.41 -9.43 8.64
N VAL A 152 -6.25 -9.57 9.27
CA VAL A 152 -5.39 -8.42 9.62
C VAL A 152 -4.13 -8.46 8.79
N SER A 153 -3.95 -7.44 7.96
CA SER A 153 -2.79 -7.27 7.07
C SER A 153 -2.04 -5.98 7.40
N PHE A 154 -0.76 -5.89 7.01
CA PHE A 154 -0.06 -4.60 7.00
C PHE A 154 -0.82 -3.60 6.11
N GLY A 155 -1.27 -4.07 4.96
CA GLY A 155 -1.97 -3.28 3.97
C GLY A 155 -1.11 -2.93 2.77
N THR A 156 -1.75 -2.39 1.75
CA THR A 156 -1.10 -1.83 0.57
C THR A 156 -1.95 -0.70 0.00
N SER A 157 -1.30 0.34 -0.50
CA SER A 157 -1.95 1.43 -1.22
C SER A 157 -2.16 1.13 -2.71
N PHE A 158 -1.55 0.05 -3.24
CA PHE A 158 -1.75 -0.38 -4.62
C PHE A 158 -3.09 -1.09 -4.76
N ASN A 159 -4.00 -0.52 -5.56
CA ASN A 159 -5.37 -0.99 -5.71
C ASN A 159 -5.45 -2.42 -6.26
N ASP A 160 -4.66 -2.75 -7.30
CA ASP A 160 -4.66 -4.10 -7.86
C ASP A 160 -4.14 -5.12 -6.84
N SER A 161 -3.03 -4.86 -6.13
CA SER A 161 -2.54 -5.73 -5.07
C SER A 161 -3.52 -5.86 -3.91
N ARG A 162 -4.22 -4.78 -3.55
CA ARG A 162 -5.23 -4.85 -2.48
C ARG A 162 -6.40 -5.75 -2.88
N ALA A 163 -6.90 -5.62 -4.10
CA ALA A 163 -8.02 -6.40 -4.60
C ALA A 163 -7.67 -7.86 -4.93
N GLU A 164 -6.45 -8.12 -5.47
CA GLU A 164 -6.04 -9.43 -5.98
C GLU A 164 -5.27 -10.23 -4.92
N ASP A 165 -4.29 -9.63 -4.23
CA ASP A 165 -3.46 -10.34 -3.26
C ASP A 165 -4.16 -10.44 -1.90
N ILE A 166 -4.46 -9.32 -1.25
CA ILE A 166 -5.15 -9.31 0.05
C ILE A 166 -6.58 -9.85 -0.13
N GLY A 167 -7.32 -9.32 -1.10
CA GLY A 167 -8.66 -9.78 -1.44
C GLY A 167 -8.70 -11.25 -1.86
N GLY A 168 -7.64 -11.79 -2.45
CA GLY A 168 -7.51 -13.22 -2.75
C GLY A 168 -7.47 -14.09 -1.50
N VAL A 169 -6.72 -13.68 -0.48
CA VAL A 169 -6.67 -14.34 0.84
C VAL A 169 -8.05 -14.32 1.50
N GLU A 170 -8.70 -13.15 1.53
CA GLU A 170 -10.01 -12.95 2.15
C GLU A 170 -11.10 -13.80 1.47
N LYS A 171 -11.12 -13.83 0.13
CA LYS A 171 -12.04 -14.66 -0.65
C LYS A 171 -11.82 -16.16 -0.41
N ALA A 172 -10.55 -16.59 -0.29
CA ALA A 172 -10.23 -17.98 0.04
C ALA A 172 -10.72 -18.37 1.44
N LEU A 173 -10.57 -17.47 2.42
CA LEU A 173 -11.08 -17.67 3.78
C LEU A 173 -12.60 -17.69 3.81
N GLN A 174 -13.27 -16.77 3.11
CA GLN A 174 -14.74 -16.76 3.02
C GLN A 174 -15.28 -18.05 2.38
N ALA A 175 -14.60 -18.55 1.34
CA ALA A 175 -14.99 -19.82 0.71
C ALA A 175 -14.79 -21.04 1.63
N ALA A 176 -13.75 -21.02 2.46
CA ALA A 176 -13.45 -22.10 3.41
C ALA A 176 -14.36 -22.07 4.65
N TYR A 177 -14.85 -20.91 5.03
CA TYR A 177 -15.67 -20.68 6.23
C TYR A 177 -16.94 -19.88 5.89
N PRO A 178 -17.87 -20.46 5.13
CA PRO A 178 -19.06 -19.75 4.61
C PRO A 178 -20.02 -19.29 5.72
N ASP A 179 -19.97 -19.89 6.91
CA ASP A 179 -20.79 -19.53 8.07
C ASP A 179 -20.18 -18.39 8.91
N TRP A 180 -19.03 -17.88 8.51
CA TRP A 180 -18.32 -16.79 9.15
C TRP A 180 -18.28 -15.57 8.23
N SER A 181 -18.46 -14.39 8.80
CA SER A 181 -18.29 -13.15 8.04
C SER A 181 -16.84 -12.75 8.02
N VAL A 182 -16.24 -12.65 6.83
CA VAL A 182 -14.86 -12.17 6.68
C VAL A 182 -14.84 -10.64 6.72
N ARG A 183 -13.95 -10.08 7.52
CA ARG A 183 -13.70 -8.65 7.67
C ARG A 183 -12.22 -8.36 7.48
N ARG A 184 -11.92 -7.10 7.18
CA ARG A 184 -10.55 -6.61 6.96
C ARG A 184 -10.16 -5.59 8.02
N ALA A 185 -8.89 -5.62 8.44
CA ALA A 185 -8.22 -4.51 9.09
C ALA A 185 -6.78 -4.39 8.57
N PHE A 186 -6.26 -3.15 8.58
CA PHE A 186 -4.84 -2.90 8.31
C PHE A 186 -4.13 -2.43 9.57
N THR A 187 -2.84 -2.77 9.68
CA THR A 187 -1.97 -2.29 10.79
C THR A 187 -1.27 -0.97 10.44
N ALA A 188 -0.99 -0.72 9.16
CA ALA A 188 -0.29 0.48 8.73
C ALA A 188 -1.25 1.67 8.52
N GLN A 189 -1.33 2.56 9.50
CA GLN A 189 -2.20 3.74 9.42
C GLN A 189 -1.82 4.66 8.25
N ILE A 190 -0.55 4.78 7.91
CA ILE A 190 -0.10 5.54 6.74
C ILE A 190 -0.72 5.02 5.43
N ILE A 191 -0.87 3.71 5.29
CA ILE A 191 -1.52 3.08 4.14
C ILE A 191 -3.02 3.40 4.14
N ILE A 192 -3.68 3.28 5.30
CA ILE A 192 -5.10 3.61 5.46
C ILE A 192 -5.35 5.07 5.06
N ASN A 193 -4.55 6.00 5.58
CA ASN A 193 -4.68 7.43 5.30
C ASN A 193 -4.48 7.71 3.80
N HIS A 194 -3.49 7.07 3.17
CA HIS A 194 -3.22 7.22 1.75
C HIS A 194 -4.40 6.74 0.90
N VAL A 195 -4.92 5.54 1.17
CA VAL A 195 -6.08 4.99 0.45
C VAL A 195 -7.31 5.88 0.67
N GLN A 196 -7.57 6.29 1.90
CA GLN A 196 -8.69 7.19 2.20
C GLN A 196 -8.56 8.54 1.48
N ALA A 197 -7.38 9.16 1.49
CA ALA A 197 -7.17 10.43 0.82
C ALA A 197 -7.35 10.31 -0.69
N ARG A 198 -6.74 9.28 -1.32
CA ARG A 198 -6.75 9.12 -2.78
C ARG A 198 -8.07 8.64 -3.33
N ASP A 199 -8.67 7.62 -2.70
CA ASP A 199 -9.80 6.87 -3.25
C ASP A 199 -11.12 7.10 -2.49
N ASP A 200 -11.10 7.89 -1.39
CA ASP A 200 -12.23 8.07 -0.45
C ASP A 200 -12.72 6.72 0.14
N GLU A 201 -11.85 5.72 0.19
CA GLU A 201 -12.15 4.39 0.70
C GLU A 201 -11.65 4.25 2.13
N LYS A 202 -12.57 3.90 3.05
CA LYS A 202 -12.27 3.79 4.48
C LYS A 202 -12.01 2.33 4.83
N ILE A 203 -10.76 2.03 5.15
CA ILE A 203 -10.34 0.73 5.68
C ILE A 203 -10.17 0.88 7.19
N ASP A 204 -10.72 -0.04 7.96
CA ASP A 204 -10.57 -0.02 9.42
C ASP A 204 -9.10 -0.36 9.80
N ASN A 205 -8.55 0.36 10.78
CA ASN A 205 -7.40 -0.11 11.52
C ASN A 205 -7.84 -1.17 12.56
N VAL A 206 -6.89 -1.76 13.28
CA VAL A 206 -7.17 -2.86 14.22
C VAL A 206 -8.18 -2.44 15.30
N ASP A 207 -8.01 -1.26 15.89
CA ASP A 207 -8.93 -0.77 16.93
C ASP A 207 -10.33 -0.53 16.37
N GLN A 208 -10.44 0.13 15.23
CA GLN A 208 -11.72 0.38 14.57
C GLN A 208 -12.45 -0.92 14.22
N ALA A 209 -11.71 -1.92 13.70
CA ALA A 209 -12.29 -3.22 13.39
C ALA A 209 -12.78 -3.96 14.65
N LEU A 210 -12.02 -3.92 15.75
CA LEU A 210 -12.42 -4.52 17.02
C LEU A 210 -13.64 -3.79 17.65
N GLU A 211 -13.68 -2.47 17.60
CA GLU A 211 -14.83 -1.67 18.04
C GLU A 211 -16.06 -1.97 17.18
N ARG A 212 -15.90 -2.10 15.87
CA ARG A 212 -16.97 -2.48 14.95
C ARG A 212 -17.50 -3.87 15.24
N ALA A 213 -16.61 -4.85 15.49
CA ALA A 213 -17.01 -6.21 15.86
C ALA A 213 -17.86 -6.23 17.14
N VAL A 214 -17.47 -5.44 18.16
CA VAL A 214 -18.26 -5.25 19.39
C VAL A 214 -19.62 -4.61 19.08
N SER A 215 -19.64 -3.56 18.26
CA SER A 215 -20.87 -2.85 17.88
C SER A 215 -21.82 -3.71 17.08
N ASN A 216 -21.30 -4.61 16.25
CA ASN A 216 -22.05 -5.59 15.46
C ASN A 216 -22.59 -6.76 16.31
N GLY A 217 -22.22 -6.84 17.58
CA GLY A 217 -22.66 -7.92 18.47
C GLY A 217 -22.01 -9.27 18.16
N VAL A 218 -20.81 -9.25 17.61
CA VAL A 218 -20.01 -10.46 17.38
C VAL A 218 -19.77 -11.18 18.71
N LYS A 219 -19.99 -12.50 18.72
CA LYS A 219 -19.73 -13.35 19.88
C LYS A 219 -18.44 -14.14 19.74
N ASN A 220 -18.19 -14.64 18.53
CA ASN A 220 -17.03 -15.46 18.23
C ASN A 220 -16.14 -14.73 17.21
N LEU A 221 -14.95 -14.34 17.64
CA LEU A 221 -13.98 -13.64 16.82
C LEU A 221 -12.76 -14.52 16.57
N ILE A 222 -12.43 -14.74 15.31
CA ILE A 222 -11.16 -15.32 14.90
C ILE A 222 -10.38 -14.27 14.16
N ILE A 223 -9.14 -14.03 14.57
CA ILE A 223 -8.23 -13.10 13.92
C ILE A 223 -7.22 -13.89 13.13
N GLN A 224 -7.15 -13.62 11.83
CA GLN A 224 -6.18 -14.22 10.92
C GLN A 224 -5.19 -13.16 10.47
N PRO A 225 -3.99 -13.10 11.08
CA PRO A 225 -2.93 -12.26 10.58
C PRO A 225 -2.41 -12.80 9.24
N THR A 226 -2.10 -11.89 8.31
CA THR A 226 -1.38 -12.23 7.07
C THR A 226 0.13 -11.99 7.21
N HIS A 227 0.58 -11.61 8.39
CA HIS A 227 1.99 -11.41 8.71
C HIS A 227 2.80 -12.68 8.43
N LEU A 228 4.02 -12.48 7.95
CA LEU A 228 4.87 -13.60 7.54
C LEU A 228 5.34 -14.43 8.74
N MET A 229 5.66 -13.76 9.85
CA MET A 229 6.22 -14.38 11.06
C MET A 229 5.86 -13.60 12.33
N HIS A 230 6.16 -14.13 13.49
CA HIS A 230 6.14 -13.38 14.74
C HIS A 230 7.13 -12.22 14.67
N GLY A 231 6.65 -11.00 14.84
CA GLY A 231 7.41 -9.77 14.85
C GLY A 231 6.67 -8.72 15.67
N ALA A 232 7.18 -7.48 15.71
CA ALA A 232 6.60 -6.40 16.50
C ALA A 232 5.11 -6.16 16.17
N GLU A 233 4.75 -6.13 14.89
CA GLU A 233 3.36 -5.93 14.47
C GLU A 233 2.41 -7.04 14.93
N TYR A 234 2.87 -8.29 14.95
CA TYR A 234 2.07 -9.39 15.48
C TYR A 234 1.91 -9.29 17.00
N ASP A 235 2.94 -8.85 17.71
CA ASP A 235 2.88 -8.63 19.15
C ASP A 235 1.96 -7.45 19.50
N GLU A 236 2.00 -6.35 18.74
CA GLU A 236 1.09 -5.21 18.86
C GLU A 236 -0.36 -5.62 18.58
N LEU A 237 -0.59 -6.42 17.54
CA LEU A 237 -1.91 -6.98 17.26
C LEU A 237 -2.44 -7.82 18.44
N LYS A 238 -1.59 -8.65 19.05
CA LYS A 238 -1.97 -9.44 20.24
C LYS A 238 -2.34 -8.53 21.42
N GLU A 239 -1.56 -7.49 21.66
CA GLU A 239 -1.82 -6.53 22.72
C GLU A 239 -3.15 -5.80 22.50
N ALA A 240 -3.42 -5.33 21.30
CA ALA A 240 -4.69 -4.71 20.94
C ALA A 240 -5.87 -5.65 21.20
N VAL A 241 -5.78 -6.89 20.71
CA VAL A 241 -6.84 -7.90 20.90
C VAL A 241 -7.04 -8.26 22.36
N ASP A 242 -5.98 -8.31 23.15
CA ASP A 242 -6.05 -8.58 24.60
C ASP A 242 -6.90 -7.56 25.33
N GLY A 243 -6.93 -6.31 24.86
CA GLY A 243 -7.79 -5.24 25.39
C GLY A 243 -9.29 -5.46 25.15
N TYR A 244 -9.66 -6.30 24.20
CA TYR A 244 -11.04 -6.55 23.81
C TYR A 244 -11.55 -7.96 24.17
N LYS A 245 -10.72 -8.85 24.71
CA LYS A 245 -11.08 -10.27 24.97
C LYS A 245 -12.38 -10.45 25.74
N ASP A 246 -12.61 -9.62 26.74
CA ASP A 246 -13.81 -9.71 27.60
C ASP A 246 -15.09 -9.21 26.91
N LYS A 247 -15.00 -8.69 25.69
CA LYS A 247 -16.15 -8.21 24.89
C LYS A 247 -16.81 -9.32 24.10
N PHE A 248 -16.15 -10.47 23.92
CA PHE A 248 -16.59 -11.58 23.09
C PHE A 248 -16.78 -12.85 23.94
N GLU A 249 -17.60 -13.79 23.45
CA GLU A 249 -17.72 -15.12 24.06
C GLU A 249 -16.46 -15.96 23.79
N SER A 250 -15.87 -15.81 22.60
CA SER A 250 -14.58 -16.43 22.25
C SER A 250 -13.75 -15.55 21.34
N VAL A 251 -12.44 -15.48 21.60
CA VAL A 251 -11.45 -14.83 20.74
C VAL A 251 -10.28 -15.77 20.52
N THR A 252 -9.87 -15.90 19.27
CA THR A 252 -8.70 -16.70 18.89
C THR A 252 -7.88 -15.93 17.86
N ILE A 253 -6.56 -15.82 18.08
CA ILE A 253 -5.62 -15.30 17.09
C ILE A 253 -4.89 -16.49 16.47
N ALA A 254 -4.91 -16.59 15.16
CA ALA A 254 -4.16 -17.60 14.44
C ALA A 254 -2.67 -17.25 14.39
N GLU A 255 -1.84 -18.24 14.17
CA GLU A 255 -0.40 -18.04 13.98
C GLU A 255 -0.14 -17.32 12.63
N PRO A 256 0.96 -16.56 12.53
CA PRO A 256 1.45 -16.02 11.26
C PRO A 256 1.76 -17.12 10.24
N LEU A 257 1.95 -16.74 8.98
CA LEU A 257 2.10 -17.67 7.86
C LEU A 257 3.22 -18.73 8.07
N LEU A 258 4.40 -18.31 8.55
CA LEU A 258 5.53 -19.20 8.85
C LEU A 258 5.55 -19.69 10.31
N GLY A 259 4.49 -19.41 11.06
CA GLY A 259 4.38 -19.74 12.46
C GLY A 259 5.44 -19.05 13.32
N GLU A 260 5.80 -19.68 14.42
CA GLU A 260 6.88 -19.21 15.29
C GLU A 260 8.24 -19.56 14.68
N VAL A 261 9.03 -18.54 14.35
CA VAL A 261 10.34 -18.74 13.72
C VAL A 261 11.39 -19.23 14.73
N GLY A 262 11.18 -18.94 16.02
CA GLY A 262 12.10 -19.30 17.09
C GLY A 262 13.42 -18.53 17.06
N SER A 263 14.36 -18.93 17.90
CA SER A 263 15.68 -18.30 17.97
C SER A 263 16.64 -18.70 16.84
N ASP A 264 16.31 -19.74 16.11
CA ASP A 264 17.06 -20.25 14.95
C ASP A 264 16.15 -20.33 13.73
N ALA A 265 16.21 -19.31 12.89
CA ALA A 265 15.40 -19.21 11.67
C ALA A 265 15.69 -20.32 10.64
N THR A 266 16.78 -21.07 10.79
CA THR A 266 17.13 -22.20 9.91
C THR A 266 16.34 -23.47 10.23
N VAL A 267 15.72 -23.53 11.40
CA VAL A 267 14.87 -24.67 11.77
C VAL A 267 13.60 -24.65 10.94
N ILE A 268 13.34 -25.75 10.25
CA ILE A 268 12.12 -25.94 9.46
C ILE A 268 11.04 -26.49 10.38
N ASN A 269 9.98 -25.69 10.61
CA ASN A 269 8.76 -26.13 11.28
C ASN A 269 7.72 -26.61 10.27
N GLU A 270 6.57 -27.12 10.75
CA GLU A 270 5.49 -27.60 9.89
C GLU A 270 4.90 -26.49 8.99
N ASP A 271 4.84 -25.25 9.50
CA ASP A 271 4.27 -24.11 8.75
C ASP A 271 5.20 -23.68 7.62
N LYS A 272 6.49 -23.56 7.87
CA LYS A 272 7.50 -23.28 6.81
C LYS A 272 7.47 -24.34 5.72
N GLN A 273 7.33 -25.61 6.11
CA GLN A 273 7.25 -26.71 5.14
C GLN A 273 5.98 -26.61 4.31
N ALA A 274 4.83 -26.36 4.94
CA ALA A 274 3.54 -26.23 4.23
C ALA A 274 3.54 -25.07 3.25
N VAL A 275 4.13 -23.93 3.63
CA VAL A 275 4.28 -22.78 2.73
C VAL A 275 5.21 -23.10 1.56
N ALA A 276 6.36 -23.73 1.81
CA ALA A 276 7.29 -24.10 0.75
C ALA A 276 6.65 -25.09 -0.25
N GLU A 277 5.90 -26.07 0.24
CA GLU A 277 5.17 -27.04 -0.59
C GLU A 277 4.10 -26.33 -1.44
N ALA A 278 3.32 -25.40 -0.86
CA ALA A 278 2.28 -24.66 -1.57
C ALA A 278 2.88 -23.74 -2.67
N ILE A 279 3.93 -23.01 -2.36
CA ILE A 279 4.65 -22.15 -3.34
C ILE A 279 5.20 -23.00 -4.47
N THR A 280 5.85 -24.12 -4.14
CA THR A 280 6.42 -25.00 -5.13
C THR A 280 5.36 -25.59 -6.06
N ALA A 281 4.26 -26.06 -5.51
CA ALA A 281 3.16 -26.63 -6.30
C ALA A 281 2.57 -25.61 -7.28
N GLU A 282 2.36 -24.37 -6.84
CA GLU A 282 1.82 -23.30 -7.69
C GLU A 282 2.83 -22.88 -8.77
N ALA A 283 4.09 -22.74 -8.41
CA ALA A 283 5.15 -22.41 -9.38
C ALA A 283 5.31 -23.47 -10.48
N VAL A 284 5.19 -24.75 -10.12
CA VAL A 284 5.20 -25.87 -11.07
C VAL A 284 4.01 -25.78 -12.02
N LYS A 285 2.82 -25.57 -11.48
CA LYS A 285 1.57 -25.41 -12.23
C LYS A 285 1.66 -24.25 -13.23
N ASP A 286 2.11 -23.08 -12.78
CA ASP A 286 2.22 -21.87 -13.60
C ASP A 286 3.28 -22.02 -14.70
N ALA A 287 4.35 -22.74 -14.41
CA ALA A 287 5.37 -23.07 -15.41
C ALA A 287 4.91 -24.15 -16.43
N GLY A 288 3.75 -24.76 -16.22
CA GLY A 288 3.18 -25.80 -17.07
C GLY A 288 3.91 -27.13 -16.98
N PHE A 289 4.57 -27.39 -15.85
CA PHE A 289 5.19 -28.70 -15.57
C PHE A 289 4.21 -29.60 -14.81
N ASP A 290 4.28 -30.92 -15.04
CA ASP A 290 3.49 -31.91 -14.29
C ASP A 290 4.12 -32.20 -12.91
N SER A 291 5.42 -32.04 -12.76
CA SER A 291 6.19 -32.23 -11.53
C SER A 291 7.55 -31.50 -11.58
N LEU A 292 8.29 -31.50 -10.47
CA LEU A 292 9.66 -30.99 -10.38
C LEU A 292 10.73 -32.04 -10.82
N ASP A 293 10.31 -33.25 -11.19
CA ASP A 293 11.23 -34.34 -11.56
C ASP A 293 11.79 -34.20 -12.99
#